data_abb70187ca56be7f0cce3c0e718890a8
#
_entry.id   abb70187ca56be7f0cce3c0e718890a8
#
_cell.length_a   1.000
_cell.length_b   1.000
_cell.length_c   1.000
_cell.angle_alpha   90.00
_cell.angle_beta   90.00
_cell.angle_gamma   90.00
#
_symmetry.space_group_name_H-M   'P 1'
#
loop_
_entity.id
_entity.type
_entity.pdbx_description
1 polymer ?
#
loop_
_entity_poly.entity_id
_entity_poly.type
_entity_poly.pdbx_seq_one_letter_code
_entity_poly.pdbx_strand_id
1 'polypeptide(L)'
;MEKEYKVSASRAQELQKELNYLKTTRSDEVAEQIKVARGFGDLSENSEYDEAKNEQGKLYSRIAELEEILQHVVIVDESNAPTDVVTIGCRVIVENAAGQELPPYSIVGSPEADPMHGLLSADSPFGQAVLGAREGAPVPVEAPNAPVTYQPTQLATRGVAPPASPAGQPHAPSDAPDGP
;
A
#
# COMPACT_ATOMS: atom_id res chain seq x y z
N MET A 1 -3.40 15.76 -19.24
CA MET A 1 -2.37 15.59 -18.18
C MET A 1 -2.02 14.10 -18.17
N GLU A 2 -0.79 13.76 -18.49
CA GLU A 2 -0.32 12.38 -18.37
C GLU A 2 -0.25 12.03 -16.88
N LYS A 3 -0.87 10.93 -16.50
CA LYS A 3 -0.92 10.47 -15.12
C LYS A 3 0.39 9.73 -14.82
N GLU A 4 1.26 10.33 -14.02
CA GLU A 4 2.50 9.70 -13.58
C GLU A 4 2.24 8.81 -12.36
N TYR A 5 2.80 7.60 -12.37
CA TYR A 5 2.73 6.66 -11.25
C TYR A 5 4.08 6.58 -10.56
N LYS A 6 4.18 7.17 -9.37
CA LYS A 6 5.40 7.16 -8.56
C LYS A 6 5.47 5.88 -7.75
N VAL A 7 6.47 5.06 -8.01
CA VAL A 7 6.68 3.77 -7.31
C VAL A 7 8.16 3.55 -6.99
N SER A 8 8.44 2.65 -6.06
CA SER A 8 9.80 2.20 -5.79
C SER A 8 10.34 1.31 -6.93
N ALA A 9 11.66 1.20 -7.04
CA ALA A 9 12.28 0.33 -8.03
C ALA A 9 11.89 -1.15 -7.83
N SER A 10 11.77 -1.60 -6.58
CA SER A 10 11.33 -2.95 -6.24
C SER A 10 9.89 -3.21 -6.72
N ARG A 11 9.01 -2.23 -6.50
CA ARG A 11 7.61 -2.35 -6.93
C ARG A 11 7.45 -2.35 -8.44
N ALA A 12 8.22 -1.53 -9.15
CA ALA A 12 8.22 -1.54 -10.61
C ALA A 12 8.60 -2.93 -11.16
N GLN A 13 9.58 -3.60 -10.53
CA GLN A 13 9.96 -4.97 -10.89
C GLN A 13 8.86 -6.00 -10.59
N GLU A 14 8.15 -5.87 -9.47
CA GLU A 14 7.02 -6.74 -9.12
C GLU A 14 5.88 -6.59 -10.12
N LEU A 15 5.50 -5.36 -10.46
CA LEU A 15 4.47 -5.08 -11.47
C LEU A 15 4.85 -5.66 -12.83
N GLN A 16 6.12 -5.57 -13.24
CA GLN A 16 6.62 -6.16 -14.47
C GLN A 16 6.54 -7.69 -14.45
N LYS A 17 6.86 -8.32 -13.32
CA LYS A 17 6.73 -9.79 -13.14
C LYS A 17 5.26 -10.21 -13.18
N GLU A 18 4.39 -9.48 -12.51
CA GLU A 18 2.93 -9.73 -12.54
C GLU A 18 2.41 -9.64 -13.98
N LEU A 19 2.75 -8.59 -14.71
CA LEU A 19 2.35 -8.42 -16.11
C LEU A 19 2.82 -9.60 -16.98
N ASN A 20 4.07 -10.02 -16.85
CA ASN A 20 4.60 -11.15 -17.60
C ASN A 20 3.86 -12.45 -17.26
N TYR A 21 3.60 -12.71 -15.98
CA TYR A 21 2.83 -13.88 -15.54
C TYR A 21 1.41 -13.88 -16.13
N LEU A 22 0.72 -12.73 -16.08
CA LEU A 22 -0.64 -12.62 -16.62
C LEU A 22 -0.70 -12.80 -18.12
N LYS A 23 0.29 -12.28 -18.86
CA LYS A 23 0.37 -12.41 -20.33
C LYS A 23 0.73 -13.81 -20.83
N THR A 24 1.41 -14.60 -20.00
CA THR A 24 1.87 -15.93 -20.37
C THR A 24 1.06 -17.00 -19.65
N THR A 25 1.50 -17.39 -18.46
CA THR A 25 0.94 -18.52 -17.71
C THR A 25 -0.55 -18.39 -17.47
N ARG A 26 -1.01 -17.23 -16.96
CA ARG A 26 -2.43 -17.05 -16.64
C ARG A 26 -3.31 -16.99 -17.89
N SER A 27 -2.82 -16.38 -18.97
CA SER A 27 -3.52 -16.36 -20.26
C SER A 27 -3.73 -17.77 -20.83
N ASP A 28 -2.70 -18.63 -20.74
CA ASP A 28 -2.79 -20.01 -21.22
C ASP A 28 -3.77 -20.84 -20.37
N GLU A 29 -3.75 -20.67 -19.04
CA GLU A 29 -4.71 -21.32 -18.13
C GLU A 29 -6.15 -20.95 -18.45
N VAL A 30 -6.45 -19.66 -18.63
CA VAL A 30 -7.81 -19.18 -18.94
C VAL A 30 -8.23 -19.64 -20.33
N ALA A 31 -7.33 -19.66 -21.30
CA ALA A 31 -7.62 -20.19 -22.64
C ALA A 31 -7.99 -21.68 -22.61
N GLU A 32 -7.28 -22.47 -21.79
CA GLU A 32 -7.60 -23.91 -21.63
C GLU A 32 -8.92 -24.10 -20.89
N GLN A 33 -9.23 -23.28 -19.87
CA GLN A 33 -10.54 -23.32 -19.20
C GLN A 33 -11.69 -23.06 -20.17
N ILE A 34 -11.55 -22.05 -21.05
CA ILE A 34 -12.56 -21.75 -22.08
C ILE A 34 -12.70 -22.94 -23.05
N LYS A 35 -11.59 -23.53 -23.47
CA LYS A 35 -11.59 -24.68 -24.37
C LYS A 35 -12.27 -25.90 -23.76
N VAL A 36 -12.00 -26.21 -22.49
CA VAL A 36 -12.64 -27.29 -21.74
C VAL A 36 -14.15 -27.04 -21.61
N ALA A 37 -14.53 -25.82 -21.20
CA ALA A 37 -15.94 -25.44 -21.06
C ALA A 37 -16.74 -25.57 -22.39
N ARG A 38 -16.12 -25.25 -23.52
CA ARG A 38 -16.71 -25.46 -24.86
C ARG A 38 -16.93 -26.93 -25.19
N GLY A 39 -16.10 -27.81 -24.64
CA GLY A 39 -16.18 -29.25 -24.85
C GLY A 39 -17.42 -29.90 -24.22
N PHE A 40 -18.09 -29.24 -23.28
CA PHE A 40 -19.30 -29.76 -22.61
C PHE A 40 -20.61 -29.58 -23.40
N GLY A 41 -20.59 -29.05 -24.61
CA GLY A 41 -21.75 -29.02 -25.53
C GLY A 41 -22.46 -27.67 -25.59
N ASP A 42 -23.78 -27.63 -25.28
CA ASP A 42 -24.56 -26.39 -25.41
C ASP A 42 -24.05 -25.26 -24.54
N LEU A 43 -23.62 -24.16 -25.17
CA LEU A 43 -23.05 -22.99 -24.51
C LEU A 43 -24.11 -22.04 -23.94
N SER A 44 -25.38 -22.20 -24.30
CA SER A 44 -26.45 -21.30 -23.90
C SER A 44 -26.80 -21.37 -22.41
N GLU A 45 -26.53 -22.52 -21.76
CA GLU A 45 -26.73 -22.76 -20.33
C GLU A 45 -25.44 -23.21 -19.60
N ASN A 46 -24.29 -22.99 -20.23
CA ASN A 46 -23.01 -23.43 -19.70
C ASN A 46 -22.39 -22.35 -18.75
N SER A 47 -22.70 -22.48 -17.47
CA SER A 47 -22.18 -21.58 -16.44
C SER A 47 -20.63 -21.58 -16.33
N GLU A 48 -19.98 -22.72 -16.61
CA GLU A 48 -18.52 -22.83 -16.61
C GLU A 48 -17.90 -22.03 -17.74
N TYR A 49 -18.56 -21.99 -18.91
CA TYR A 49 -18.10 -21.14 -20.01
C TYR A 49 -18.24 -19.66 -19.69
N ASP A 50 -19.36 -19.24 -19.10
CA ASP A 50 -19.59 -17.85 -18.71
C ASP A 50 -18.59 -17.42 -17.63
N GLU A 51 -18.30 -18.28 -16.65
CA GLU A 51 -17.28 -18.02 -15.62
C GLU A 51 -15.89 -17.86 -16.24
N ALA A 52 -15.48 -18.76 -17.14
CA ALA A 52 -14.20 -18.68 -17.83
C ALA A 52 -14.09 -17.41 -18.70
N LYS A 53 -15.19 -16.97 -19.33
CA LYS A 53 -15.23 -15.70 -20.07
C LYS A 53 -15.14 -14.48 -19.16
N ASN A 54 -15.75 -14.52 -17.99
CA ASN A 54 -15.61 -13.47 -16.99
C ASN A 54 -14.18 -13.37 -16.48
N GLU A 55 -13.53 -14.50 -16.19
CA GLU A 55 -12.11 -14.54 -15.81
C GLU A 55 -11.21 -13.98 -16.91
N GLN A 56 -11.50 -14.29 -18.18
CA GLN A 56 -10.79 -13.70 -19.32
C GLN A 56 -10.93 -12.16 -19.35
N GLY A 57 -12.14 -11.66 -19.08
CA GLY A 57 -12.38 -10.21 -19.02
C GLY A 57 -11.58 -9.52 -17.92
N LYS A 58 -11.57 -10.11 -16.72
CA LYS A 58 -10.77 -9.60 -15.58
C LYS A 58 -9.27 -9.62 -15.88
N LEU A 59 -8.80 -10.72 -16.49
CA LEU A 59 -7.40 -10.85 -16.89
C LEU A 59 -6.96 -9.74 -17.86
N TYR A 60 -7.73 -9.51 -18.92
CA TYR A 60 -7.40 -8.45 -19.89
C TYR A 60 -7.47 -7.06 -19.29
N SER A 61 -8.44 -6.79 -18.40
CA SER A 61 -8.54 -5.52 -17.69
C SER A 61 -7.30 -5.28 -16.82
N ARG A 62 -6.85 -6.31 -16.11
CA ARG A 62 -5.66 -6.21 -15.26
C ARG A 62 -4.38 -6.03 -16.07
N ILE A 63 -4.25 -6.73 -17.20
CA ILE A 63 -3.11 -6.53 -18.12
C ILE A 63 -3.07 -5.09 -18.61
N ALA A 64 -4.19 -4.55 -19.08
CA ALA A 64 -4.27 -3.18 -19.59
C ALA A 64 -3.91 -2.15 -18.49
N GLU A 65 -4.39 -2.34 -17.26
CA GLU A 65 -4.06 -1.50 -16.13
C GLU A 65 -2.56 -1.52 -15.82
N LEU A 66 -1.95 -2.71 -15.79
CA LEU A 66 -0.51 -2.84 -15.53
C LEU A 66 0.34 -2.24 -16.65
N GLU A 67 -0.08 -2.38 -17.89
CA GLU A 67 0.58 -1.74 -19.05
C GLU A 67 0.52 -0.21 -18.94
N GLU A 68 -0.64 0.36 -18.60
CA GLU A 68 -0.77 1.80 -18.39
C GLU A 68 0.13 2.29 -17.26
N ILE A 69 0.13 1.60 -16.12
CA ILE A 69 1.00 1.95 -14.99
C ILE A 69 2.47 1.93 -15.41
N LEU A 70 2.91 0.85 -16.05
CA LEU A 70 4.32 0.66 -16.42
C LEU A 70 4.79 1.60 -17.54
N GLN A 71 3.89 2.09 -18.40
CA GLN A 71 4.22 3.11 -19.40
C GLN A 71 4.49 4.48 -18.77
N HIS A 72 3.84 4.80 -17.65
CA HIS A 72 3.91 6.11 -17.00
C HIS A 72 4.58 6.03 -15.62
N VAL A 73 5.32 4.96 -15.36
CA VAL A 73 6.00 4.77 -14.09
C VAL A 73 7.17 5.73 -13.93
N VAL A 74 7.22 6.41 -12.78
CA VAL A 74 8.36 7.20 -12.33
C VAL A 74 8.96 6.50 -11.12
N ILE A 75 10.20 6.04 -11.26
CA ILE A 75 10.91 5.39 -10.15
C ILE A 75 11.38 6.46 -9.16
N VAL A 76 10.94 6.34 -7.93
CA VAL A 76 11.38 7.20 -6.83
C VAL A 76 12.53 6.50 -6.10
N ASP A 77 13.67 7.17 -6.02
CA ASP A 77 14.83 6.68 -5.27
C ASP A 77 14.62 6.95 -3.78
N GLU A 78 14.36 5.88 -3.04
CA GLU A 78 14.14 5.93 -1.58
C GLU A 78 15.44 6.19 -0.81
N SER A 79 16.61 6.01 -1.44
CA SER A 79 17.90 6.08 -0.76
C SER A 79 18.39 7.50 -0.48
N ASN A 80 17.85 8.50 -1.17
CA ASN A 80 18.21 9.91 -1.04
C ASN A 80 17.15 10.79 -0.38
N ALA A 81 16.10 10.20 0.20
CA ALA A 81 15.07 10.97 0.88
C ALA A 81 15.64 11.63 2.15
N PRO A 82 15.39 12.93 2.37
CA PRO A 82 15.75 13.57 3.64
C PRO A 82 15.05 12.86 4.80
N THR A 83 15.79 12.57 5.86
CA THR A 83 15.31 11.77 7.01
C THR A 83 14.38 12.55 7.94
N ASP A 84 14.23 13.84 7.74
CA ASP A 84 13.41 14.74 8.56
C ASP A 84 12.09 15.16 7.90
N VAL A 85 11.82 14.70 6.67
CA VAL A 85 10.64 15.06 5.88
C VAL A 85 9.95 13.82 5.35
N VAL A 86 8.62 13.81 5.42
CA VAL A 86 7.80 12.73 4.86
C VAL A 86 7.88 12.73 3.34
N THR A 87 8.34 11.64 2.76
CA THR A 87 8.41 11.40 1.32
C THR A 87 7.72 10.09 0.93
N ILE A 88 7.53 9.85 -0.37
CA ILE A 88 7.08 8.55 -0.85
C ILE A 88 8.14 7.50 -0.51
N GLY A 89 7.71 6.36 0.05
CA GLY A 89 8.58 5.31 0.57
C GLY A 89 8.89 5.43 2.06
N CYS A 90 8.52 6.56 2.70
CA CYS A 90 8.66 6.70 4.14
C CYS A 90 7.59 5.95 4.92
N ARG A 91 8.01 5.41 6.06
CA ARG A 91 7.12 4.94 7.12
C ARG A 91 6.98 6.04 8.17
N VAL A 92 5.77 6.39 8.50
CA VAL A 92 5.46 7.49 9.43
C VAL A 92 4.58 6.97 10.56
N ILE A 93 4.92 7.35 11.79
CA ILE A 93 4.03 7.24 12.94
C ILE A 93 3.48 8.64 13.20
N VAL A 94 2.18 8.75 13.35
CA VAL A 94 1.51 10.02 13.61
C VAL A 94 0.73 9.95 14.91
N GLU A 95 0.67 11.07 15.58
CA GLU A 95 -0.16 11.31 16.76
C GLU A 95 -1.42 12.08 16.37
N ASN A 96 -2.56 11.70 16.91
CA ASN A 96 -3.79 12.45 16.70
C ASN A 96 -3.88 13.66 17.66
N ALA A 97 -4.90 14.50 17.49
CA ALA A 97 -5.11 15.67 18.34
C ALA A 97 -5.33 15.36 19.83
N ALA A 98 -5.60 14.09 20.17
CA ALA A 98 -5.74 13.62 21.56
C ALA A 98 -4.42 13.13 22.17
N GLY A 99 -3.30 13.21 21.46
CA GLY A 99 -2.00 12.72 21.90
C GLY A 99 -1.87 11.19 21.84
N GLN A 100 -2.64 10.52 20.98
CA GLN A 100 -2.56 9.08 20.81
C GLN A 100 -1.78 8.76 19.53
N GLU A 101 -0.75 7.94 19.64
CA GLU A 101 -0.05 7.38 18.49
C GLU A 101 -0.96 6.41 17.72
N LEU A 102 -1.01 6.58 16.42
CA LEU A 102 -1.69 5.67 15.51
C LEU A 102 -0.71 4.59 15.03
N PRO A 103 -1.23 3.46 14.52
CA PRO A 103 -0.38 2.45 13.89
C PRO A 103 0.49 3.08 12.78
N PRO A 104 1.70 2.55 12.56
CA PRO A 104 2.59 3.09 11.54
C PRO A 104 1.99 2.93 10.14
N TYR A 105 2.04 4.00 9.36
CA TYR A 105 1.64 4.03 7.96
C TYR A 105 2.85 4.17 7.06
N SER A 106 2.80 3.56 5.88
CA SER A 106 3.79 3.79 4.83
C SER A 106 3.14 4.61 3.72
N ILE A 107 3.77 5.72 3.35
CA ILE A 107 3.30 6.54 2.24
C ILE A 107 3.86 5.97 0.94
N VAL A 108 2.98 5.54 0.06
CA VAL A 108 3.34 4.83 -1.17
C VAL A 108 2.68 5.47 -2.39
N GLY A 109 3.14 5.12 -3.58
CA GLY A 109 2.44 5.50 -4.82
C GLY A 109 1.08 4.83 -4.92
N SER A 110 0.15 5.42 -5.69
CA SER A 110 -1.22 4.91 -5.84
C SER A 110 -1.29 3.42 -6.23
N PRO A 111 -0.41 2.88 -7.10
CA PRO A 111 -0.44 1.46 -7.44
C PRO A 111 -0.04 0.50 -6.31
N GLU A 112 0.60 1.02 -5.26
CA GLU A 112 1.02 0.24 -4.08
C GLU A 112 0.05 0.36 -2.92
N ALA A 113 -0.95 1.23 -3.01
CA ALA A 113 -1.82 1.55 -1.89
C ALA A 113 -2.65 0.34 -1.45
N ASP A 114 -2.54 0.01 -0.16
CA ASP A 114 -3.33 -0.99 0.53
C ASP A 114 -3.60 -0.53 1.96
N PRO A 115 -4.68 0.22 2.20
CA PRO A 115 -5.00 0.76 3.52
C PRO A 115 -5.16 -0.30 4.60
N MET A 116 -5.57 -1.53 4.23
CA MET A 116 -5.73 -2.63 5.18
C MET A 116 -4.39 -3.11 5.77
N HIS A 117 -3.30 -2.90 5.02
CA HIS A 117 -1.94 -3.21 5.46
C HIS A 117 -1.12 -1.96 5.83
N GLY A 118 -1.78 -0.81 6.02
CA GLY A 118 -1.12 0.43 6.40
C GLY A 118 -0.32 1.11 5.27
N LEU A 119 -0.59 0.75 4.00
CA LEU A 119 0.01 1.37 2.83
C LEU A 119 -0.94 2.45 2.30
N LEU A 120 -0.66 3.71 2.61
CA LEU A 120 -1.51 4.83 2.23
C LEU A 120 -0.97 5.52 0.97
N SER A 121 -1.88 5.78 0.01
CA SER A 121 -1.51 6.47 -1.20
C SER A 121 -1.06 7.91 -0.92
N ALA A 122 0.02 8.33 -1.57
CA ALA A 122 0.46 9.71 -1.60
C ALA A 122 -0.59 10.67 -2.18
N ASP A 123 -1.49 10.15 -3.04
CA ASP A 123 -2.59 10.91 -3.64
C ASP A 123 -3.85 10.95 -2.76
N SER A 124 -3.90 10.20 -1.65
CA SER A 124 -4.99 10.27 -0.69
C SER A 124 -4.97 11.59 0.09
N PRO A 125 -6.12 12.06 0.64
CA PRO A 125 -6.16 13.30 1.44
C PRO A 125 -5.16 13.29 2.60
N PHE A 126 -4.98 12.15 3.27
CA PHE A 126 -3.98 11.97 4.31
C PHE A 126 -2.55 12.03 3.74
N GLY A 127 -2.29 11.28 2.66
CA GLY A 127 -0.98 11.24 2.01
C GLY A 127 -0.53 12.62 1.53
N GLN A 128 -1.41 13.35 0.85
CA GLN A 128 -1.13 14.71 0.39
C GLN A 128 -0.86 15.70 1.53
N ALA A 129 -1.58 15.58 2.64
CA ALA A 129 -1.38 16.45 3.78
C ALA A 129 -0.05 16.20 4.51
N VAL A 130 0.35 14.91 4.68
CA VAL A 130 1.59 14.57 5.39
C VAL A 130 2.83 14.62 4.51
N LEU A 131 2.71 14.55 3.18
CA LEU A 131 3.83 14.69 2.26
C LEU A 131 4.52 16.05 2.43
N GLY A 132 5.84 16.05 2.62
CA GLY A 132 6.62 17.26 2.87
C GLY A 132 6.54 17.77 4.31
N ALA A 133 5.74 17.16 5.17
CA ALA A 133 5.72 17.49 6.58
C ALA A 133 7.02 17.06 7.27
N ARG A 134 7.43 17.81 8.27
CA ARG A 134 8.57 17.48 9.13
C ARG A 134 8.11 16.76 10.38
N GLU A 135 9.00 15.94 10.93
CA GLU A 135 8.80 15.34 12.25
C GLU A 135 8.49 16.43 13.29
N GLY A 136 7.45 16.24 14.10
CA GLY A 136 6.99 17.20 15.09
C GLY A 136 6.11 18.34 14.57
N ALA A 137 5.91 18.48 13.27
CA ALA A 137 5.06 19.55 12.71
C ALA A 137 3.57 19.13 12.68
N PRO A 138 2.66 19.97 13.17
CA PRO A 138 1.23 19.66 13.07
C PRO A 138 0.74 19.77 11.63
N VAL A 139 0.02 18.76 11.17
CA VAL A 139 -0.51 18.64 9.81
C VAL A 139 -2.02 18.55 9.85
N PRO A 140 -2.76 19.54 9.32
CA PRO A 140 -4.20 19.45 9.18
C PRO A 140 -4.56 18.54 8.01
N VAL A 141 -5.38 17.52 8.26
CA VAL A 141 -5.93 16.63 7.25
C VAL A 141 -7.41 16.89 7.11
N GLU A 142 -7.87 17.16 5.91
CA GLU A 142 -9.29 17.32 5.63
C GLU A 142 -10.00 15.97 5.71
N ALA A 143 -10.92 15.83 6.65
CA ALA A 143 -11.79 14.67 6.80
C ALA A 143 -13.25 15.07 6.55
N PRO A 144 -14.12 14.14 6.10
CA PRO A 144 -15.51 14.46 5.72
C PRO A 144 -16.36 15.14 6.81
N ASN A 145 -16.03 14.91 8.09
CA ASN A 145 -16.81 15.42 9.22
C ASN A 145 -16.17 16.64 9.91
N ALA A 146 -14.87 16.78 9.88
CA ALA A 146 -14.11 17.93 10.39
C ALA A 146 -12.62 17.74 10.06
N PRO A 147 -11.84 18.82 9.91
CA PRO A 147 -10.39 18.69 9.77
C PRO A 147 -9.81 18.09 11.05
N VAL A 148 -8.95 17.08 10.89
CA VAL A 148 -8.24 16.42 11.98
C VAL A 148 -6.76 16.78 11.86
N THR A 149 -6.15 17.23 12.94
CA THR A 149 -4.72 17.53 12.97
C THR A 149 -3.95 16.30 13.40
N TYR A 150 -2.96 15.93 12.61
CA TYR A 150 -2.00 14.86 12.91
C TYR A 150 -0.60 15.46 13.06
N GLN A 151 0.22 14.82 13.85
CA GLN A 151 1.63 15.21 14.05
C GLN A 151 2.52 14.00 13.77
N PRO A 152 3.38 14.04 12.73
CA PRO A 152 4.39 13.00 12.54
C PRO A 152 5.35 12.97 13.72
N THR A 153 5.47 11.85 14.41
CA THR A 153 6.34 11.71 15.60
C THR A 153 7.60 10.91 15.30
N GLN A 154 7.55 10.02 14.31
CA GLN A 154 8.71 9.23 13.88
C GLN A 154 8.67 9.01 12.37
N LEU A 155 9.80 9.20 11.72
CA LEU A 155 10.01 8.94 10.31
C LEU A 155 11.06 7.86 10.11
N ALA A 156 10.79 6.88 9.24
CA ALA A 156 11.76 5.88 8.83
C ALA A 156 11.62 5.58 7.34
N THR A 157 12.73 5.29 6.68
CA THR A 157 12.71 4.81 5.30
C THR A 157 12.14 3.39 5.27
N ARG A 158 11.38 3.05 4.23
CA ARG A 158 10.83 1.70 4.06
C ARG A 158 11.97 0.68 4.04
N GLY A 159 11.93 -0.31 4.96
CA GLY A 159 12.98 -1.32 5.11
C GLY A 159 13.89 -1.13 6.33
N VAL A 160 13.88 0.05 6.95
CA VAL A 160 14.49 0.25 8.27
C VAL A 160 13.38 0.12 9.31
N ALA A 161 13.47 -0.87 10.19
CA ALA A 161 12.55 -0.96 11.31
C ALA A 161 12.67 0.34 12.13
N PRO A 162 11.55 0.98 12.55
CA PRO A 162 11.64 2.11 13.44
C PRO A 162 12.38 1.66 14.72
N PRO A 163 13.16 2.56 15.35
CA PRO A 163 13.72 2.24 16.66
C PRO A 163 12.57 1.82 17.58
N ALA A 164 12.71 0.66 18.21
CA ALA A 164 11.71 0.18 19.15
C ALA A 164 11.43 1.28 20.16
N SER A 165 10.16 1.68 20.29
CA SER A 165 9.74 2.54 21.40
C SER A 165 10.30 1.94 22.68
N PRO A 166 10.87 2.73 23.59
CA PRO A 166 11.35 2.20 24.86
C PRO A 166 10.13 1.56 25.56
N ALA A 167 10.10 0.23 25.54
CA ALA A 167 9.09 -0.53 26.24
C ALA A 167 9.05 -0.02 27.67
N GLY A 168 7.85 0.40 28.11
CA GLY A 168 7.63 0.83 29.47
C GLY A 168 8.28 -0.17 30.41
N GLN A 169 9.11 0.34 31.28
CA GLN A 169 9.77 -0.45 32.32
C GLN A 169 8.70 -1.26 33.07
N PRO A 170 8.88 -2.56 33.26
CA PRO A 170 7.99 -3.31 34.10
C PRO A 170 8.08 -2.72 35.51
N HIS A 171 6.95 -2.27 36.03
CA HIS A 171 6.79 -1.84 37.39
C HIS A 171 7.17 -3.03 38.31
N ALA A 172 8.29 -2.90 38.98
CA ALA A 172 8.70 -3.90 39.95
C ALA A 172 7.64 -3.98 41.04
N PRO A 173 7.20 -5.18 41.46
CA PRO A 173 6.35 -5.31 42.62
C PRO A 173 7.14 -4.89 43.85
N SER A 174 6.62 -3.92 44.60
CA SER A 174 7.14 -3.55 45.89
C SER A 174 6.83 -4.70 46.83
N ASP A 175 7.85 -5.50 47.10
CA ASP A 175 7.85 -6.47 48.20
C ASP A 175 7.91 -5.67 49.49
N ALA A 176 6.83 -5.66 50.24
CA ALA A 176 6.80 -5.17 51.61
C ALA A 176 7.07 -6.36 52.54
N PRO A 177 8.13 -6.32 53.34
CA PRO A 177 8.30 -7.37 54.35
C PRO A 177 7.36 -7.11 55.52
N ASP A 178 6.48 -8.05 55.75
CA ASP A 178 5.79 -8.21 57.03
C ASP A 178 6.83 -8.57 58.08
N GLY A 179 6.98 -7.75 59.08
CA GLY A 179 7.77 -8.03 60.28
C GLY A 179 6.86 -8.25 61.50
N PRO A 180 7.34 -8.87 62.57
CA PRO A 180 6.68 -9.84 63.46
C PRO A 180 5.58 -9.32 64.33
#